data_22ef772a8d5f3bf67f0193382f92c788
#
_entry.id   22ef772a8d5f3bf67f0193382f92c788
#
_cell.length_a   1.000
_cell.length_b   1.000
_cell.length_c   1.000
_cell.angle_alpha   90.00
_cell.angle_beta   90.00
_cell.angle_gamma   90.00
#
_symmetry.space_group_name_H-M   'P 1'
#
loop_
_entity.id
_entity.type
_entity.pdbx_description
1 polymer ?
#
loop_
_entity_poly.entity_id
_entity_poly.type
_entity_poly.pdbx_seq_one_letter_code
_entity_poly.pdbx_strand_id
1 'polypeptide(L)'
;LINFHTIDSVDDFTALISRINLVKARMDDAIDVARQSSQLGVVTPYFAMDGVIDQSVKIISGQPFDADSERDSALWAHIKRELAELQEADLIDKTQSAELESRARAALINSFAPAYEAIIAWATEARTSSPEIATGIGSQPGGADYYDHLLASQTTTDLTADDIHEIGLKEVSRLRTEMLA
;
A
#
# COMPACT_ATOMS: atom_id res chain seq x y z
N LEU A 1 1.71 -8.99 -1.66
CA LEU A 1 2.10 -10.14 -2.48
C LEU A 1 3.19 -10.95 -1.77
N ILE A 2 4.36 -10.39 -1.49
CA ILE A 2 5.52 -11.10 -0.94
C ILE A 2 5.20 -11.86 0.37
N ASN A 3 4.48 -11.24 1.30
CA ASN A 3 4.28 -11.79 2.66
C ASN A 3 3.04 -12.69 2.80
N PHE A 4 2.17 -12.74 1.83
CA PHE A 4 0.85 -13.38 1.95
C PHE A 4 0.51 -14.34 0.82
N HIS A 5 1.44 -14.58 -0.09
CA HIS A 5 1.27 -15.51 -1.20
C HIS A 5 2.37 -16.55 -1.13
N THR A 6 2.05 -17.70 -0.56
CA THR A 6 2.93 -18.87 -0.52
C THR A 6 3.00 -19.51 -1.89
N ILE A 7 4.17 -19.96 -2.29
CA ILE A 7 4.42 -20.57 -3.60
C ILE A 7 5.03 -21.96 -3.36
N ASP A 8 4.17 -22.97 -3.35
CA ASP A 8 4.56 -24.38 -3.17
C ASP A 8 4.42 -25.18 -4.47
N SER A 9 3.94 -24.55 -5.54
CA SER A 9 3.67 -25.20 -6.83
C SER A 9 3.77 -24.24 -8.02
N VAL A 10 3.80 -24.78 -9.22
CA VAL A 10 3.71 -24.04 -10.50
C VAL A 10 2.39 -23.25 -10.59
N ASP A 11 1.31 -23.82 -10.06
CA ASP A 11 0.00 -23.17 -10.08
C ASP A 11 -0.01 -21.93 -9.17
N ASP A 12 0.63 -21.98 -8.00
CA ASP A 12 0.77 -20.84 -7.10
C ASP A 12 1.61 -19.74 -7.76
N PHE A 13 2.70 -20.10 -8.43
CA PHE A 13 3.52 -19.15 -9.16
C PHE A 13 2.73 -18.49 -10.31
N THR A 14 1.94 -19.26 -11.03
CA THR A 14 1.05 -18.74 -12.08
C THR A 14 -0.04 -17.82 -11.50
N ALA A 15 -0.56 -18.15 -10.32
CA ALA A 15 -1.49 -17.29 -9.59
C ALA A 15 -0.82 -15.97 -9.14
N LEU A 16 0.46 -15.99 -8.75
CA LEU A 16 1.22 -14.76 -8.48
C LEU A 16 1.29 -13.86 -9.71
N ILE A 17 1.66 -14.41 -10.88
CA ILE A 17 1.69 -13.66 -12.14
C ILE A 17 0.32 -13.05 -12.46
N SER A 18 -0.75 -13.81 -12.28
CA SER A 18 -2.12 -13.35 -12.51
C SER A 18 -2.49 -12.20 -11.59
N ARG A 19 -2.11 -12.26 -10.30
CA ARG A 19 -2.31 -11.16 -9.34
C ARG A 19 -1.52 -9.91 -9.71
N ILE A 20 -0.27 -10.07 -10.18
CA ILE A 20 0.54 -8.94 -10.69
C ILE A 20 -0.16 -8.26 -11.86
N ASN A 21 -0.71 -9.02 -12.81
CA ASN A 21 -1.43 -8.48 -13.96
C ASN A 21 -2.71 -7.74 -13.59
N LEU A 22 -3.36 -8.06 -12.46
CA LEU A 22 -4.57 -7.40 -11.98
C LEU A 22 -4.29 -6.11 -11.20
N VAL A 23 -3.04 -5.84 -10.82
CA VAL A 23 -2.69 -4.65 -10.01
C VAL A 23 -3.12 -3.37 -10.70
N LYS A 24 -2.90 -3.26 -12.02
CA LYS A 24 -3.27 -2.04 -12.76
C LYS A 24 -4.73 -1.69 -12.65
N ALA A 25 -5.63 -2.63 -12.89
CA ALA A 25 -7.07 -2.38 -12.80
C ALA A 25 -7.49 -1.94 -11.38
N ARG A 26 -6.93 -2.59 -10.36
CA ARG A 26 -7.22 -2.23 -8.95
C ARG A 26 -6.71 -0.84 -8.57
N MET A 27 -5.55 -0.43 -9.10
CA MET A 27 -5.00 0.90 -8.87
C MET A 27 -5.78 1.97 -9.61
N ASP A 28 -6.21 1.70 -10.85
CA ASP A 28 -7.08 2.60 -11.61
C ASP A 28 -8.41 2.84 -10.85
N ASP A 29 -9.06 1.78 -10.37
CA ASP A 29 -10.27 1.89 -9.52
C ASP A 29 -10.01 2.76 -8.26
N ALA A 30 -8.88 2.57 -7.59
CA ALA A 30 -8.54 3.34 -6.40
C ALA A 30 -8.30 4.83 -6.72
N ILE A 31 -7.65 5.13 -7.83
CA ILE A 31 -7.44 6.51 -8.31
C ILE A 31 -8.79 7.17 -8.63
N ASP A 32 -9.71 6.44 -9.27
CA ASP A 32 -11.04 6.97 -9.61
C ASP A 32 -11.86 7.27 -8.35
N VAL A 33 -11.83 6.40 -7.33
CA VAL A 33 -12.45 6.66 -6.02
C VAL A 33 -11.83 7.88 -5.36
N ALA A 34 -10.50 8.02 -5.38
CA ALA A 34 -9.80 9.15 -4.80
C ALA A 34 -10.15 10.48 -5.50
N ARG A 35 -10.28 10.47 -6.83
CA ARG A 35 -10.76 11.62 -7.61
C ARG A 35 -12.19 12.02 -7.25
N GLN A 36 -13.09 11.04 -7.14
CA GLN A 36 -14.48 11.30 -6.72
C GLN A 36 -14.53 11.90 -5.31
N SER A 37 -13.74 11.35 -4.36
CA SER A 37 -13.64 11.89 -3.01
C SER A 37 -13.15 13.34 -3.00
N SER A 38 -12.15 13.66 -3.82
CA SER A 38 -11.64 15.03 -3.97
C SER A 38 -12.70 15.99 -4.52
N GLN A 39 -13.53 15.54 -5.48
CA GLN A 39 -14.65 16.34 -6.01
C GLN A 39 -15.71 16.65 -4.94
N LEU A 40 -15.85 15.77 -3.95
CA LEU A 40 -16.73 15.98 -2.79
C LEU A 40 -16.08 16.82 -1.67
N GLY A 41 -14.86 17.31 -1.90
CA GLY A 41 -14.11 18.14 -0.94
C GLY A 41 -13.33 17.34 0.11
N VAL A 42 -13.28 16.00 -0.01
CA VAL A 42 -12.44 15.16 0.86
C VAL A 42 -11.04 15.11 0.27
N VAL A 43 -10.11 15.82 0.87
CA VAL A 43 -8.74 15.98 0.36
C VAL A 43 -7.70 15.51 1.36
N THR A 44 -6.65 14.90 0.84
CA THR A 44 -5.53 14.41 1.64
C THR A 44 -4.46 15.51 1.77
N PRO A 45 -3.82 15.72 2.95
CA PRO A 45 -2.75 16.68 3.11
C PRO A 45 -1.54 16.37 2.20
N TYR A 46 -0.82 17.42 1.77
CA TYR A 46 0.26 17.27 0.78
C TYR A 46 1.38 16.30 1.21
N PHE A 47 1.73 16.27 2.50
CA PHE A 47 2.78 15.38 3.00
C PHE A 47 2.44 13.88 2.80
N ALA A 48 1.16 13.53 2.82
CA ALA A 48 0.72 12.17 2.55
C ALA A 48 0.85 11.85 1.04
N MET A 49 0.62 12.83 0.16
CA MET A 49 0.89 12.69 -1.28
C MET A 49 2.39 12.51 -1.55
N ASP A 50 3.26 13.28 -0.87
CA ASP A 50 4.72 13.06 -0.94
C ASP A 50 5.09 11.63 -0.54
N GLY A 51 4.50 11.12 0.54
CA GLY A 51 4.69 9.75 0.98
C GLY A 51 4.25 8.70 -0.07
N VAL A 52 3.10 8.92 -0.71
CA VAL A 52 2.60 8.04 -1.80
C VAL A 52 3.57 8.05 -2.98
N ILE A 53 4.04 9.22 -3.41
CA ILE A 53 4.98 9.36 -4.51
C ILE A 53 6.29 8.63 -4.18
N ASP A 54 6.90 8.94 -3.05
CA ASP A 54 8.19 8.38 -2.62
C ASP A 54 8.14 6.85 -2.50
N GLN A 55 7.09 6.31 -1.90
CA GLN A 55 6.93 4.85 -1.77
C GLN A 55 6.71 4.19 -3.13
N SER A 56 5.88 4.80 -3.99
CA SER A 56 5.61 4.27 -5.32
C SER A 56 6.87 4.22 -6.19
N VAL A 57 7.69 5.28 -6.18
CA VAL A 57 8.98 5.30 -6.87
C VAL A 57 9.92 4.21 -6.36
N LYS A 58 9.99 4.01 -5.04
CA LYS A 58 10.83 2.95 -4.45
C LYS A 58 10.39 1.55 -4.87
N ILE A 59 9.07 1.31 -4.95
CA ILE A 59 8.50 0.00 -5.31
C ILE A 59 8.87 -0.41 -6.73
N ILE A 60 8.89 0.54 -7.67
CA ILE A 60 9.25 0.30 -9.07
C ILE A 60 10.70 0.71 -9.39
N SER A 61 11.60 0.70 -8.40
CA SER A 61 13.03 0.94 -8.59
C SER A 61 13.83 -0.37 -8.64
N GLY A 62 14.91 -0.39 -9.44
CA GLY A 62 15.74 -1.57 -9.65
C GLY A 62 15.19 -2.52 -10.74
N GLN A 63 15.86 -3.68 -10.93
CA GLN A 63 15.42 -4.67 -11.92
C GLN A 63 14.03 -5.23 -11.55
N PRO A 64 13.15 -5.51 -12.52
CA PRO A 64 13.33 -5.37 -13.95
C PRO A 64 12.88 -4.00 -14.50
N PHE A 65 12.51 -3.04 -13.63
CA PHE A 65 11.97 -1.73 -14.01
C PHE A 65 13.05 -0.77 -14.54
N ASP A 66 14.26 -0.91 -14.03
CA ASP A 66 15.44 -0.16 -14.47
C ASP A 66 16.48 -1.16 -15.00
N ALA A 67 16.69 -1.17 -16.32
CA ALA A 67 17.56 -2.12 -17.00
C ALA A 67 19.04 -1.93 -16.63
N ASP A 68 19.44 -0.72 -16.25
CA ASP A 68 20.83 -0.37 -15.92
C ASP A 68 21.12 -0.59 -14.41
N SER A 69 20.13 -0.92 -13.62
CA SER A 69 20.30 -1.16 -12.19
C SER A 69 20.98 -2.50 -11.92
N GLU A 70 21.99 -2.50 -11.08
CA GLU A 70 22.61 -3.72 -10.54
C GLU A 70 21.76 -4.35 -9.41
N ARG A 71 20.79 -3.62 -8.88
CA ARG A 71 19.95 -4.05 -7.77
C ARG A 71 18.59 -4.51 -8.27
N ASP A 72 18.12 -5.62 -7.76
CA ASP A 72 16.74 -6.07 -7.95
C ASP A 72 15.75 -5.23 -7.13
N SER A 73 14.55 -5.04 -7.66
CA SER A 73 13.41 -4.66 -6.84
C SER A 73 13.05 -5.81 -5.86
N ALA A 74 12.40 -5.46 -4.76
CA ALA A 74 12.03 -6.47 -3.75
C ALA A 74 11.15 -7.60 -4.33
N LEU A 75 10.22 -7.24 -5.22
CA LEU A 75 9.34 -8.23 -5.85
C LEU A 75 10.08 -9.09 -6.87
N TRP A 76 11.04 -8.51 -7.62
CA TRP A 76 11.85 -9.28 -8.56
C TRP A 76 12.82 -10.24 -7.86
N ALA A 77 13.44 -9.81 -6.77
CA ALA A 77 14.26 -10.66 -5.93
C ALA A 77 13.46 -11.83 -5.33
N HIS A 78 12.24 -11.57 -4.89
CA HIS A 78 11.31 -12.60 -4.41
C HIS A 78 10.99 -13.60 -5.52
N ILE A 79 10.58 -13.15 -6.71
CA ILE A 79 10.26 -14.00 -7.87
C ILE A 79 11.43 -14.94 -8.21
N LYS A 80 12.65 -14.40 -8.25
CA LYS A 80 13.84 -15.21 -8.56
C LYS A 80 14.12 -16.27 -7.48
N ARG A 81 13.93 -15.91 -6.21
CA ARG A 81 14.08 -16.85 -5.10
C ARG A 81 13.07 -18.00 -5.18
N GLU A 82 11.78 -17.69 -5.37
CA GLU A 82 10.73 -18.71 -5.48
C GLU A 82 10.96 -19.65 -6.68
N LEU A 83 11.44 -19.13 -7.81
CA LEU A 83 11.81 -19.98 -8.95
C LEU A 83 12.99 -20.91 -8.62
N ALA A 84 13.98 -20.43 -7.87
CA ALA A 84 15.10 -21.27 -7.45
C ALA A 84 14.63 -22.36 -6.48
N GLU A 85 13.75 -22.06 -5.54
CA GLU A 85 13.16 -23.01 -4.59
C GLU A 85 12.35 -24.10 -5.30
N LEU A 86 11.52 -23.73 -6.30
CA LEU A 86 10.78 -24.69 -7.11
C LEU A 86 11.71 -25.61 -7.94
N GLN A 87 12.85 -25.09 -8.42
CA GLN A 87 13.85 -25.89 -9.11
C GLN A 87 14.60 -26.86 -8.17
N GLU A 88 14.99 -26.39 -6.97
CA GLU A 88 15.65 -27.22 -5.97
C GLU A 88 14.75 -28.35 -5.46
N ALA A 89 13.44 -28.12 -5.46
CA ALA A 89 12.42 -29.12 -5.13
C ALA A 89 12.08 -30.07 -6.29
N ASP A 90 12.76 -29.97 -7.44
CA ASP A 90 12.48 -30.74 -8.67
C ASP A 90 11.02 -30.59 -9.19
N LEU A 91 10.34 -29.50 -8.84
CA LEU A 91 8.97 -29.19 -9.30
C LEU A 91 8.93 -28.56 -10.69
N ILE A 92 10.04 -27.93 -11.12
CA ILE A 92 10.21 -27.36 -12.46
C ILE A 92 11.62 -27.62 -12.98
N ASP A 93 11.75 -27.78 -14.29
CA ASP A 93 13.05 -27.82 -14.96
C ASP A 93 13.55 -26.39 -15.33
N LYS A 94 14.78 -26.30 -15.85
CA LYS A 94 15.39 -25.05 -16.25
C LYS A 94 14.61 -24.31 -17.35
N THR A 95 13.98 -25.03 -18.25
CA THR A 95 13.20 -24.46 -19.36
C THR A 95 11.92 -23.85 -18.84
N GLN A 96 11.22 -24.56 -17.97
CA GLN A 96 10.01 -24.08 -17.29
C GLN A 96 10.31 -22.87 -16.41
N SER A 97 11.42 -22.87 -15.66
CA SER A 97 11.85 -21.75 -14.86
C SER A 97 12.08 -20.50 -15.71
N ALA A 98 12.81 -20.61 -16.82
CA ALA A 98 13.06 -19.48 -17.73
C ALA A 98 11.77 -18.94 -18.37
N GLU A 99 10.79 -19.81 -18.68
CA GLU A 99 9.48 -19.39 -19.17
C GLU A 99 8.69 -18.62 -18.11
N LEU A 100 8.62 -19.14 -16.89
CA LEU A 100 7.92 -18.50 -15.78
C LEU A 100 8.57 -17.17 -15.42
N GLU A 101 9.90 -17.10 -15.40
CA GLU A 101 10.65 -15.85 -15.18
C GLU A 101 10.32 -14.81 -16.24
N SER A 102 10.31 -15.18 -17.51
CA SER A 102 9.95 -14.30 -18.62
C SER A 102 8.52 -13.75 -18.49
N ARG A 103 7.56 -14.61 -18.14
CA ARG A 103 6.16 -14.22 -17.91
C ARG A 103 6.02 -13.28 -16.72
N ALA A 104 6.71 -13.56 -15.61
CA ALA A 104 6.72 -12.69 -14.43
C ALA A 104 7.34 -11.32 -14.74
N ARG A 105 8.47 -11.29 -15.45
CA ARG A 105 9.10 -10.05 -15.92
C ARG A 105 8.14 -9.23 -16.78
N ALA A 106 7.47 -9.87 -17.73
CA ALA A 106 6.50 -9.19 -18.59
C ALA A 106 5.32 -8.61 -17.78
N ALA A 107 4.80 -9.33 -16.80
CA ALA A 107 3.74 -8.84 -15.92
C ALA A 107 4.20 -7.62 -15.09
N LEU A 108 5.43 -7.63 -14.58
CA LEU A 108 6.01 -6.50 -13.86
C LEU A 108 6.14 -5.26 -14.74
N ILE A 109 6.68 -5.41 -15.95
CA ILE A 109 6.92 -4.27 -16.86
C ILE A 109 5.60 -3.75 -17.46
N ASN A 110 4.69 -4.64 -17.89
CA ASN A 110 3.52 -4.26 -18.67
C ASN A 110 2.26 -3.95 -17.82
N SER A 111 2.24 -4.35 -16.55
CA SER A 111 1.06 -4.16 -15.69
C SER A 111 1.42 -3.48 -14.37
N PHE A 112 2.43 -3.98 -13.65
CA PHE A 112 2.78 -3.48 -12.33
C PHE A 112 3.40 -2.08 -12.38
N ALA A 113 4.43 -1.87 -13.20
CA ALA A 113 5.07 -0.55 -13.34
C ALA A 113 4.07 0.52 -13.79
N PRO A 114 3.28 0.32 -14.88
CA PRO A 114 2.27 1.31 -15.30
C PRO A 114 1.21 1.62 -14.24
N ALA A 115 0.89 0.67 -13.33
CA ALA A 115 -0.01 0.92 -12.22
C ALA A 115 0.57 1.94 -11.23
N TYR A 116 1.84 1.77 -10.85
CA TYR A 116 2.52 2.69 -9.94
C TYR A 116 2.85 4.03 -10.59
N GLU A 117 3.19 4.04 -11.88
CA GLU A 117 3.35 5.28 -12.66
C GLU A 117 2.05 6.10 -12.67
N ALA A 118 0.89 5.45 -12.83
CA ALA A 118 -0.40 6.12 -12.76
C ALA A 118 -0.69 6.71 -11.36
N ILE A 119 -0.33 6.00 -10.29
CA ILE A 119 -0.43 6.53 -8.92
C ILE A 119 0.48 7.73 -8.71
N ILE A 120 1.74 7.66 -9.18
CA ILE A 120 2.70 8.76 -9.07
C ILE A 120 2.17 9.99 -9.81
N ALA A 121 1.66 9.81 -11.02
CA ALA A 121 1.09 10.90 -11.81
C ALA A 121 -0.13 11.51 -11.11
N TRP A 122 -1.08 10.68 -10.65
CA TRP A 122 -2.24 11.14 -9.90
C TRP A 122 -1.86 11.86 -8.61
N ALA A 123 -0.96 11.29 -7.78
CA ALA A 123 -0.56 11.90 -6.52
C ALA A 123 0.18 13.22 -6.73
N THR A 124 0.99 13.32 -7.79
CA THR A 124 1.68 14.56 -8.17
C THR A 124 0.69 15.65 -8.56
N GLU A 125 -0.36 15.32 -9.31
CA GLU A 125 -1.45 16.24 -9.65
C GLU A 125 -2.24 16.64 -8.39
N ALA A 126 -2.70 15.67 -7.60
CA ALA A 126 -3.50 15.89 -6.39
C ALA A 126 -2.76 16.74 -5.35
N ARG A 127 -1.44 16.57 -5.23
CA ARG A 127 -0.58 17.34 -4.34
C ARG A 127 -0.68 18.85 -4.57
N THR A 128 -0.88 19.31 -5.80
CA THR A 128 -0.95 20.75 -6.12
C THR A 128 -2.16 21.45 -5.49
N SER A 129 -3.22 20.71 -5.20
CA SER A 129 -4.44 21.19 -4.56
C SER A 129 -4.59 20.72 -3.11
N SER A 130 -3.64 19.95 -2.60
CA SER A 130 -3.64 19.44 -1.23
C SER A 130 -3.29 20.53 -0.22
N PRO A 131 -3.94 20.57 0.96
CA PRO A 131 -3.63 21.55 1.99
C PRO A 131 -2.24 21.30 2.59
N GLU A 132 -1.49 22.38 2.84
CA GLU A 132 -0.15 22.32 3.44
C GLU A 132 -0.20 21.84 4.89
N ILE A 133 -1.27 22.21 5.61
CA ILE A 133 -1.45 21.90 7.02
C ILE A 133 -2.57 20.87 7.15
N ALA A 134 -2.26 19.77 7.82
CA ALA A 134 -3.27 18.78 8.18
C ALA A 134 -4.14 19.31 9.34
N THR A 135 -5.42 19.43 9.07
CA THR A 135 -6.40 19.95 10.05
C THR A 135 -7.24 18.84 10.71
N GLY A 136 -6.91 17.57 10.43
CA GLY A 136 -7.62 16.41 10.94
C GLY A 136 -8.89 16.09 10.17
N ILE A 137 -9.45 14.90 10.44
CA ILE A 137 -10.63 14.38 9.74
C ILE A 137 -11.88 15.25 9.99
N GLY A 138 -12.00 15.86 11.16
CA GLY A 138 -13.14 16.70 11.52
C GLY A 138 -13.31 17.95 10.65
N SER A 139 -12.28 18.37 9.93
CA SER A 139 -12.36 19.50 8.98
C SER A 139 -12.86 19.08 7.59
N GLN A 140 -12.95 17.80 7.32
CA GLN A 140 -13.45 17.26 6.05
C GLN A 140 -14.99 17.28 6.03
N PRO A 141 -15.63 17.34 4.85
CA PRO A 141 -17.07 17.20 4.73
C PRO A 141 -17.58 15.92 5.40
N GLY A 142 -18.49 16.04 6.36
CA GLY A 142 -18.99 14.89 7.16
C GLY A 142 -17.95 14.26 8.09
N GLY A 143 -16.80 14.90 8.28
CA GLY A 143 -15.66 14.33 9.00
C GLY A 143 -15.91 14.16 10.50
N ALA A 144 -16.71 15.01 11.14
CA ALA A 144 -17.10 14.88 12.54
C ALA A 144 -17.94 13.60 12.75
N ASP A 145 -19.00 13.43 11.97
CA ASP A 145 -19.87 12.24 12.05
C ASP A 145 -19.10 10.95 11.73
N TYR A 146 -18.18 11.02 10.77
CA TYR A 146 -17.30 9.90 10.45
C TYR A 146 -16.35 9.55 11.60
N TYR A 147 -15.80 10.55 12.29
CA TYR A 147 -14.93 10.34 13.45
C TYR A 147 -15.69 9.69 14.61
N ASP A 148 -16.90 10.18 14.92
CA ASP A 148 -17.76 9.61 15.96
C ASP A 148 -18.14 8.16 15.64
N HIS A 149 -18.47 7.87 14.37
CA HIS A 149 -18.71 6.50 13.92
C HIS A 149 -17.47 5.59 14.11
N LEU A 150 -16.28 6.08 13.81
CA LEU A 150 -15.04 5.33 14.03
C LEU A 150 -14.80 5.09 15.51
N LEU A 151 -15.01 6.09 16.38
CA LEU A 151 -14.86 5.92 17.83
C LEU A 151 -15.79 4.82 18.35
N ALA A 152 -17.07 4.89 18.05
CA ALA A 152 -18.05 3.88 18.45
C ALA A 152 -17.68 2.48 17.95
N SER A 153 -17.24 2.37 16.68
CA SER A 153 -16.83 1.11 16.07
C SER A 153 -15.57 0.50 16.69
N GLN A 154 -14.57 1.32 17.00
CA GLN A 154 -13.27 0.87 17.51
C GLN A 154 -13.30 0.61 19.02
N THR A 155 -14.05 1.41 19.78
CA THR A 155 -14.13 1.29 21.24
C THR A 155 -15.26 0.38 21.68
N THR A 156 -16.23 0.10 20.81
CA THR A 156 -17.48 -0.63 21.14
C THR A 156 -18.26 0.02 22.29
N THR A 157 -18.15 1.35 22.41
CA THR A 157 -18.83 2.17 23.45
C THR A 157 -19.52 3.37 22.80
N ASP A 158 -20.39 4.03 23.55
CA ASP A 158 -21.03 5.28 23.16
C ASP A 158 -20.30 6.53 23.72
N LEU A 159 -19.01 6.36 24.12
CA LEU A 159 -18.20 7.46 24.63
C LEU A 159 -17.85 8.45 23.51
N THR A 160 -17.96 9.73 23.82
CA THR A 160 -17.52 10.81 22.92
C THR A 160 -16.00 10.93 22.92
N ALA A 161 -15.46 11.66 21.94
CA ALA A 161 -14.03 11.98 21.88
C ALA A 161 -13.54 12.68 23.16
N ASP A 162 -14.35 13.60 23.70
CA ASP A 162 -14.03 14.33 24.93
C ASP A 162 -14.04 13.40 26.15
N ASP A 163 -15.01 12.50 26.27
CA ASP A 163 -15.03 11.49 27.35
C ASP A 163 -13.77 10.63 27.34
N ILE A 164 -13.38 10.15 26.15
CA ILE A 164 -12.18 9.31 25.98
C ILE A 164 -10.92 10.11 26.34
N HIS A 165 -10.84 11.38 25.90
CA HIS A 165 -9.72 12.24 26.23
C HIS A 165 -9.59 12.48 27.75
N GLU A 166 -10.71 12.78 28.44
CA GLU A 166 -10.76 12.96 29.88
C GLU A 166 -10.35 11.67 30.64
N ILE A 167 -10.79 10.51 30.19
CA ILE A 167 -10.34 9.23 30.74
C ILE A 167 -8.82 9.10 30.59
N GLY A 168 -8.29 9.41 29.40
CA GLY A 168 -6.86 9.37 29.13
C GLY A 168 -6.04 10.27 30.06
N LEU A 169 -6.48 11.50 30.27
CA LEU A 169 -5.83 12.46 31.19
C LEU A 169 -5.82 11.95 32.63
N LYS A 170 -6.94 11.42 33.10
CA LYS A 170 -7.05 10.85 34.46
C LYS A 170 -6.12 9.66 34.65
N GLU A 171 -6.08 8.73 33.68
CA GLU A 171 -5.21 7.56 33.74
C GLU A 171 -3.72 7.90 33.66
N VAL A 172 -3.31 8.85 32.81
CA VAL A 172 -1.93 9.32 32.76
C VAL A 172 -1.50 9.92 34.11
N SER A 173 -2.39 10.75 34.74
CA SER A 173 -2.11 11.32 36.06
C SER A 173 -2.00 10.26 37.16
N ARG A 174 -2.90 9.27 37.16
CA ARG A 174 -2.87 8.13 38.08
C ARG A 174 -1.57 7.34 37.96
N LEU A 175 -1.27 6.89 36.74
CA LEU A 175 -0.07 6.10 36.46
C LEU A 175 1.21 6.84 36.83
N ARG A 176 1.30 8.15 36.51
CA ARG A 176 2.44 8.97 36.90
C ARG A 176 2.65 9.02 38.41
N THR A 177 1.56 9.14 39.17
CA THR A 177 1.64 9.15 40.64
C THR A 177 2.12 7.80 41.18
N GLU A 178 1.61 6.70 40.64
CA GLU A 178 2.01 5.34 41.06
C GLU A 178 3.47 5.03 40.69
N MET A 179 3.97 5.55 39.57
CA MET A 179 5.37 5.35 39.15
C MET A 179 6.36 6.14 39.97
N LEU A 180 5.93 7.20 40.65
CA LEU A 180 6.79 8.07 41.47
C LEU A 180 6.72 7.74 42.97
N ALA A 181 5.85 6.84 43.37
CA ALA A 181 5.67 6.36 44.75
C ALA A 181 6.61 5.21 45.07
#